data_4fddb406790f22afc3bc0e1f67b22f6d
#
_entry.id   4fddb406790f22afc3bc0e1f67b22f6d
#
_cell.length_a   1.000
_cell.length_b   1.000
_cell.length_c   1.000
_cell.angle_alpha   90.00
_cell.angle_beta   90.00
_cell.angle_gamma   90.00
#
_symmetry.space_group_name_H-M   'P 1'
#
loop_
_entity.id
_entity.type
_entity.pdbx_description
1 polymer ?
#
loop_
_entity_poly.entity_id
_entity_poly.type
_entity_poly.pdbx_seq_one_letter_code
_entity_poly.pdbx_strand_id
1 'polypeptide(L)' 'MATETTRPIHSFHCATVRASIWKNDGKYGACYALTLSRTFTDGEGLPKTSGSFGTQDLSAVATVIRQAEGWVREHSA' A
#
# COMPACT_ATOMS: atom_id res chain seq x y z
N MET A 1 -15.12 -14.87 -14.82
CA MET A 1 -14.73 -14.97 -13.59
C MET A 1 -13.74 -13.93 -13.15
N ALA A 2 -13.93 -13.59 -12.02
CA ALA A 2 -13.14 -12.51 -11.54
C ALA A 2 -11.71 -12.92 -11.48
N THR A 3 -10.89 -12.11 -12.01
CA THR A 3 -9.49 -12.33 -11.89
C THR A 3 -8.95 -11.38 -10.89
N GLU A 4 -9.82 -10.90 -10.02
CA GLU A 4 -9.36 -9.94 -9.08
C GLU A 4 -8.38 -10.51 -8.14
N THR A 5 -7.36 -9.76 -7.89
CA THR A 5 -6.36 -10.13 -6.93
C THR A 5 -6.89 -9.81 -5.56
N THR A 6 -7.08 -10.82 -4.74
CA THR A 6 -7.60 -10.59 -3.41
C THR A 6 -6.51 -10.28 -2.42
N ARG A 7 -5.26 -10.25 -2.85
CA ARG A 7 -4.17 -9.85 -1.97
C ARG A 7 -3.14 -9.11 -2.80
N PRO A 8 -2.39 -8.23 -2.16
CA PRO A 8 -1.38 -7.45 -2.89
C PRO A 8 -0.24 -8.34 -3.36
N ILE A 9 0.38 -7.94 -4.46
CA ILE A 9 1.51 -8.68 -4.97
C ILE A 9 2.77 -8.34 -4.19
N HIS A 10 2.77 -7.20 -3.50
CA HIS A 10 3.91 -6.82 -2.69
C HIS A 10 3.46 -5.73 -1.74
N SER A 11 4.15 -5.59 -0.63
CA SER A 11 3.82 -4.52 0.30
C SER A 11 5.07 -4.09 1.05
N PHE A 12 5.04 -2.85 1.48
CA PHE A 12 6.11 -2.25 2.25
C PHE A 12 5.54 -1.71 3.54
N HIS A 13 6.35 -1.72 4.58
CA HIS A 13 5.95 -1.21 5.88
C HIS A 13 6.97 -0.22 6.39
N CYS A 14 6.49 0.79 7.07
CA CYS A 14 7.36 1.69 7.82
C CYS A 14 6.56 2.14 9.02
N ALA A 15 7.01 1.78 10.21
CA ALA A 15 6.26 2.05 11.44
C ALA A 15 4.88 1.44 11.31
N THR A 16 3.82 2.23 11.47
CA THR A 16 2.45 1.72 11.35
C THR A 16 1.86 1.87 9.96
N VAL A 17 2.64 2.41 9.03
CA VAL A 17 2.15 2.67 7.67
C VAL A 17 2.50 1.50 6.78
N ARG A 18 1.53 1.12 5.96
CA ARG A 18 1.71 0.04 5.00
C ARG A 18 1.33 0.53 3.61
N ALA A 19 2.16 0.23 2.64
CA ALA A 19 1.85 0.47 1.24
C ALA A 19 1.72 -0.89 0.57
N SER A 20 0.60 -1.11 -0.09
CA SER A 20 0.35 -2.37 -0.78
C SER A 20 0.25 -2.13 -2.27
N ILE A 21 0.91 -2.98 -3.03
CA ILE A 21 0.92 -2.85 -4.48
C ILE A 21 0.05 -3.94 -5.06
N TRP A 22 -0.88 -3.54 -5.91
CA TRP A 22 -1.84 -4.44 -6.53
C TRP A 22 -1.63 -4.41 -8.03
N LYS A 23 -1.80 -5.54 -8.66
CA LYS A 23 -1.68 -5.61 -10.10
C LYS A 23 -3.06 -5.73 -10.70
N ASN A 24 -3.35 -4.83 -11.63
CA ASN A 24 -4.61 -4.85 -12.35
C ASN A 24 -4.31 -5.09 -13.82
N ASP A 25 -5.06 -6.01 -14.41
CA ASP A 25 -4.94 -6.23 -15.84
C ASP A 25 -5.94 -5.35 -16.52
N GLY A 26 -5.45 -4.49 -17.38
CA GLY A 26 -6.30 -3.56 -18.04
C GLY A 26 -6.38 -3.83 -19.52
N LYS A 27 -7.17 -3.00 -20.18
CA LYS A 27 -7.36 -3.12 -21.60
C LYS A 27 -6.05 -2.93 -22.36
N TYR A 28 -5.18 -2.11 -21.82
CA TYR A 28 -3.93 -1.77 -22.49
C TYR A 28 -2.74 -2.38 -21.81
N GLY A 29 -2.96 -3.41 -21.01
CA GLY A 29 -1.87 -4.07 -20.34
C GLY A 29 -2.01 -4.01 -18.83
N ALA A 30 -0.99 -4.51 -18.15
CA ALA A 30 -1.01 -4.55 -16.70
C ALA A 30 -0.68 -3.18 -16.13
N CYS A 31 -1.37 -2.84 -15.07
CA CYS A 31 -1.12 -1.61 -14.34
C CYS A 31 -0.92 -1.97 -12.88
N TYR A 32 -0.24 -1.10 -12.18
CA TYR A 32 -0.07 -1.28 -10.75
C TYR A 32 -0.83 -0.19 -10.02
N ALA A 33 -1.48 -0.58 -8.95
CA ALA A 33 -2.18 0.35 -8.08
C ALA A 33 -1.56 0.27 -6.70
N LEU A 34 -1.61 1.37 -5.98
CA LEU A 34 -1.04 1.44 -4.66
C LEU A 34 -2.10 1.88 -3.67
N THR A 35 -2.18 1.18 -2.55
CA THR A 35 -3.03 1.60 -1.46
C THR A 35 -2.18 1.82 -0.23
N LEU A 36 -2.54 2.82 0.54
CA LEU A 36 -1.85 3.15 1.77
C LEU A 36 -2.81 3.00 2.93
N SER A 37 -2.29 2.49 4.03
CA SER A 37 -3.10 2.36 5.23
C SER A 37 -2.21 2.50 6.45
N ARG A 38 -2.84 2.83 7.57
CA ARG A 38 -2.18 2.95 8.84
C ARG A 38 -2.94 2.09 9.84
N THR A 39 -2.21 1.32 10.61
CA THR A 39 -2.79 0.46 11.62
C THR A 39 -2.63 1.12 12.98
N PHE A 40 -3.68 1.09 13.77
CA PHE A 40 -3.63 1.64 15.12
C PHE A 40 -4.51 0.80 16.02
N THR A 41 -4.32 0.97 17.31
CA THR A 41 -5.12 0.25 18.30
C THR A 41 -6.10 1.24 18.91
N ASP A 42 -7.39 0.89 18.90
CA ASP A 42 -8.38 1.80 19.44
C ASP A 42 -8.40 1.72 20.97
N GLY A 43 -9.32 2.44 21.56
CA GLY A 43 -9.39 2.50 23.01
C GLY A 43 -9.75 1.19 23.66
N GLU A 44 -10.26 0.24 22.88
CA GLU A 44 -10.62 -1.07 23.41
C GLU A 44 -9.57 -2.12 23.13
N GLY A 45 -8.43 -1.71 22.58
CA GLY A 45 -7.36 -2.63 22.30
C GLY A 45 -7.50 -3.39 21.01
N LEU A 46 -8.46 -3.01 20.17
CA LEU A 46 -8.67 -3.70 18.90
C LEU A 46 -7.91 -3.01 17.78
N PRO A 47 -7.29 -3.79 16.89
CA PRO A 47 -6.58 -3.19 15.77
C PRO A 47 -7.55 -2.62 14.76
N LYS A 48 -7.23 -1.45 14.27
CA LYS A 48 -8.03 -0.75 13.27
C LYS A 48 -7.13 -0.24 12.17
N THR A 49 -7.72 -0.02 11.01
CA THR A 49 -6.99 0.49 9.86
C THR A 49 -7.60 1.81 9.43
N SER A 50 -6.76 2.75 9.06
CA SER A 50 -7.21 4.06 8.66
C SER A 50 -6.47 4.50 7.41
N GLY A 51 -7.14 5.29 6.59
CA GLY A 51 -6.50 5.94 5.46
C GLY A 51 -6.06 7.36 5.76
N SER A 52 -6.22 7.79 6.99
CA SER A 52 -5.79 9.13 7.39
C SER A 52 -4.47 9.03 8.13
N PHE A 53 -3.60 10.00 7.88
CA PHE A 53 -2.26 9.97 8.43
C PHE A 53 -2.00 11.27 9.19
N GLY A 54 -1.44 11.12 10.38
CA GLY A 54 -1.08 12.26 11.17
C GLY A 54 0.22 12.86 10.70
N THR A 55 0.54 14.04 11.24
CA THR A 55 1.75 14.73 10.86
C THR A 55 2.98 13.85 11.09
N GLN A 56 3.00 13.13 12.19
CA GLN A 56 4.13 12.29 12.53
C GLN A 56 4.23 11.07 11.61
N ASP A 57 3.18 10.78 10.85
CA ASP A 57 3.21 9.63 9.96
C ASP A 57 3.71 9.97 8.57
N LEU A 58 3.89 11.25 8.28
CA LEU A 58 4.20 11.65 6.92
C LEU A 58 5.56 11.15 6.45
N SER A 59 6.52 11.09 7.34
CA SER A 59 7.83 10.55 6.96
C SER A 59 7.74 9.09 6.58
N ALA A 60 6.95 8.33 7.33
CA ALA A 60 6.76 6.91 7.04
C ALA A 60 6.02 6.73 5.72
N VAL A 61 5.02 7.57 5.47
CA VAL A 61 4.29 7.52 4.21
C VAL A 61 5.24 7.79 3.05
N ALA A 62 6.07 8.81 3.16
CA ALA A 62 7.01 9.13 2.10
C ALA A 62 7.98 7.99 1.86
N THR A 63 8.41 7.33 2.94
CA THR A 63 9.34 6.22 2.82
C THR A 63 8.74 5.06 2.05
N VAL A 64 7.53 4.64 2.42
CA VAL A 64 6.92 3.49 1.75
C VAL A 64 6.54 3.84 0.30
N ILE A 65 6.17 5.08 0.04
CA ILE A 65 5.86 5.49 -1.33
C ILE A 65 7.11 5.40 -2.19
N ARG A 66 8.23 5.87 -1.66
CA ARG A 66 9.48 5.83 -2.41
C ARG A 66 9.90 4.39 -2.69
N GLN A 67 9.74 3.52 -1.71
CA GLN A 67 10.06 2.11 -1.90
C GLN A 67 9.15 1.48 -2.94
N ALA A 68 7.86 1.80 -2.87
CA ALA A 68 6.90 1.24 -3.81
C ALA A 68 7.17 1.75 -5.23
N GLU A 69 7.52 3.00 -5.34
CA GLU A 69 7.82 3.57 -6.66
C GLU A 69 9.00 2.86 -7.29
N GLY A 70 10.04 2.63 -6.51
CA GLY A 70 11.20 1.92 -7.03
C GLY A 70 10.86 0.51 -7.46
N TRP A 71 10.03 -0.16 -6.66
CA TRP A 71 9.63 -1.53 -6.97
C TRP A 71 8.84 -1.58 -8.28
N VAL A 72 7.88 -0.69 -8.43
CA VAL A 72 7.06 -0.65 -9.64
C VAL A 72 7.90 -0.34 -10.86
N ARG A 73 8.83 0.61 -10.70
CA ARG A 73 9.70 0.98 -11.79
C ARG A 73 10.54 -0.18 -12.27
N GLU A 74 10.98 -1.02 -11.34
CA GLU A 74 11.78 -2.17 -11.71
C GLU A 74 10.97 -3.28 -12.34
N HIS A 75 9.69 -3.34 -12.04
CA HIS A 75 8.85 -4.43 -12.50
C HIS A 75 7.91 -4.07 -13.63
N SER A 76 7.89 -2.82 -14.04
CA SER A 76 6.97 -2.40 -15.08
C SER A 76 7.68 -2.04 -16.37
N ALA A 77 8.84 -2.51 -16.58
CA ALA A 77 9.64 -2.17 -17.76
C ALA A 77 9.04 -2.66 -19.10
#